data_f3e876fdb343cbf87e0a162b2003e089
#
_entry.id   f3e876fdb343cbf87e0a162b2003e089
#
_cell.length_a   1.000
_cell.length_b   1.000
_cell.length_c   1.000
_cell.angle_alpha   90.00
_cell.angle_beta   90.00
_cell.angle_gamma   90.00
#
_symmetry.space_group_name_H-M   'P 1'
#
loop_
_entity.id
_entity.type
_entity.pdbx_description
1 polymer ?
#
loop_
_entity_poly.entity_id
_entity_poly.type
_entity_poly.pdbx_seq_one_letter_code
_entity_poly.pdbx_strand_id
1 'polypeptide(L)'
;MSSRPDRNLALELVRVTEAAALAAGRWIGRGDKHAADGAAVDAMRLMIDTVSMRGTVVIGEGEKDEAPMLFNGESVGDGTGAEVDVAVDPIDGTRLTSIGQPNAVSVIALAERGSMFFPGVAVYMEKIATGPAAAHAIDIAASPAENIRNVAKAKGVRPQDIVVVVLDRDRHAPLIGEIRGEGAKVFLITDGDVAGAIAAATSERSGIDLLMGIGGTPEGVVAAAALKCLGGAIQGRLYPRDDAERTALLAAGYDPTKVLTTQDLVAGEDVFFAATGITDGSLLRGVRYGDAGATTWSMVMRSRSGTVRRVEAWHSFEKLETYSRIDYR
;
A
#
# COMPACT_ATOMS: atom_id res chain seq x y z
N MET A 1 24.48 6.44 -21.43
CA MET A 1 24.16 6.01 -20.05
C MET A 1 25.04 6.82 -19.11
N SER A 2 24.49 7.48 -18.10
CA SER A 2 25.28 8.18 -17.08
C SER A 2 26.15 7.15 -16.36
N SER A 3 27.47 7.41 -16.25
CA SER A 3 28.40 6.54 -15.53
C SER A 3 28.27 6.64 -14.00
N ARG A 4 27.37 7.48 -13.49
CA ARG A 4 27.14 7.69 -12.06
C ARG A 4 25.78 7.12 -11.65
N PRO A 5 25.68 6.45 -10.48
CA PRO A 5 24.40 6.05 -9.91
C PRO A 5 23.50 7.26 -9.68
N ASP A 6 22.19 7.09 -9.91
CA ASP A 6 21.19 8.10 -9.61
C ASP A 6 21.06 8.31 -8.11
N ARG A 7 20.54 9.48 -7.74
CA ARG A 7 20.13 9.77 -6.35
C ARG A 7 19.04 8.76 -5.93
N ASN A 8 19.17 8.21 -4.75
CA ASN A 8 18.22 7.27 -4.16
C ASN A 8 17.41 7.96 -3.06
N LEU A 9 16.11 8.20 -3.32
CA LEU A 9 15.19 8.84 -2.38
C LEU A 9 14.66 7.91 -1.30
N ALA A 10 15.01 6.62 -1.33
CA ALA A 10 14.41 5.59 -0.47
C ALA A 10 14.40 5.97 1.02
N LEU A 11 15.51 6.46 1.57
CA LEU A 11 15.59 6.83 2.99
C LEU A 11 14.85 8.13 3.33
N GLU A 12 14.71 9.03 2.36
CA GLU A 12 13.88 10.23 2.53
C GLU A 12 12.40 9.84 2.70
N LEU A 13 11.93 8.84 1.93
CA LEU A 13 10.56 8.34 2.04
C LEU A 13 10.30 7.61 3.37
N VAL A 14 11.31 6.93 3.93
CA VAL A 14 11.19 6.31 5.26
C VAL A 14 10.86 7.37 6.31
N ARG A 15 11.54 8.52 6.29
CA ARG A 15 11.26 9.63 7.22
C ARG A 15 9.81 10.12 7.14
N VAL A 16 9.24 10.13 5.93
CA VAL A 16 7.85 10.55 5.69
C VAL A 16 6.87 9.57 6.35
N THR A 17 7.04 8.26 6.13
CA THR A 17 6.18 7.25 6.73
C THR A 17 6.42 7.07 8.23
N GLU A 18 7.64 7.29 8.72
CA GLU A 18 7.95 7.30 10.16
C GLU A 18 7.22 8.43 10.89
N ALA A 19 7.19 9.63 10.32
CA ALA A 19 6.48 10.77 10.91
C ALA A 19 4.98 10.49 11.04
N ALA A 20 4.35 9.99 9.98
CA ALA A 20 2.94 9.61 10.00
C ALA A 20 2.68 8.49 11.01
N ALA A 21 3.51 7.44 11.03
CA ALA A 21 3.35 6.32 11.96
C ALA A 21 3.53 6.74 13.43
N LEU A 22 4.49 7.63 13.72
CA LEU A 22 4.69 8.20 15.04
C LEU A 22 3.47 9.03 15.49
N ALA A 23 2.89 9.84 14.61
CA ALA A 23 1.71 10.63 14.94
C ALA A 23 0.47 9.75 15.13
N ALA A 24 0.20 8.84 14.17
CA ALA A 24 -0.92 7.90 14.22
C ALA A 24 -0.87 6.96 15.44
N GLY A 25 0.33 6.51 15.79
CA GLY A 25 0.55 5.59 16.90
C GLY A 25 0.06 6.09 18.26
N ARG A 26 -0.01 7.41 18.45
CA ARG A 26 -0.60 8.01 19.66
C ARG A 26 -2.11 7.79 19.77
N TRP A 27 -2.76 7.43 18.69
CA TRP A 27 -4.21 7.22 18.61
C TRP A 27 -4.59 5.74 18.64
N ILE A 28 -3.64 4.82 18.76
CA ILE A 28 -3.92 3.38 18.83
C ILE A 28 -4.88 3.08 19.97
N GLY A 29 -6.01 2.44 19.64
CA GLY A 29 -7.00 1.98 20.62
C GLY A 29 -7.84 3.08 21.29
N ARG A 30 -7.77 4.33 20.79
CA ARG A 30 -8.57 5.45 21.36
C ARG A 30 -9.97 5.59 20.77
N GLY A 31 -10.32 4.81 19.75
CA GLY A 31 -11.65 4.81 19.13
C GLY A 31 -11.92 5.97 18.17
N ASP A 32 -11.01 6.93 18.06
CA ASP A 32 -11.15 8.11 17.21
C ASP A 32 -10.36 7.97 15.91
N LYS A 33 -11.07 7.59 14.83
CA LYS A 33 -10.48 7.43 13.51
C LYS A 33 -10.03 8.75 12.89
N HIS A 34 -10.87 9.79 13.03
CA HIS A 34 -10.61 11.08 12.40
C HIS A 34 -9.41 11.78 13.00
N ALA A 35 -9.25 11.69 14.32
CA ALA A 35 -8.09 12.24 14.99
C ALA A 35 -6.81 11.48 14.64
N ALA A 36 -6.87 10.15 14.51
CA ALA A 36 -5.74 9.34 14.06
C ALA A 36 -5.30 9.72 12.64
N ASP A 37 -6.27 9.81 11.74
CA ASP A 37 -6.08 10.13 10.33
C ASP A 37 -5.52 11.55 10.17
N GLY A 38 -6.14 12.54 10.79
CA GLY A 38 -5.67 13.93 10.75
C GLY A 38 -4.23 14.07 11.26
N ALA A 39 -3.89 13.43 12.37
CA ALA A 39 -2.52 13.46 12.91
C ALA A 39 -1.49 12.86 11.95
N ALA A 40 -1.84 11.75 11.29
CA ALA A 40 -0.96 11.10 10.31
C ALA A 40 -0.78 11.95 9.04
N VAL A 41 -1.89 12.52 8.51
CA VAL A 41 -1.88 13.41 7.34
C VAL A 41 -1.01 14.63 7.59
N ASP A 42 -1.20 15.32 8.72
CA ASP A 42 -0.44 16.52 9.09
C ASP A 42 1.06 16.21 9.17
N ALA A 43 1.41 15.11 9.83
CA ALA A 43 2.80 14.70 10.00
C ALA A 43 3.43 14.29 8.65
N MET A 44 2.72 13.52 7.84
CA MET A 44 3.19 13.10 6.52
C MET A 44 3.39 14.30 5.61
N ARG A 45 2.42 15.21 5.57
CA ARG A 45 2.44 16.41 4.72
C ARG A 45 3.62 17.31 5.05
N LEU A 46 3.89 17.52 6.34
CA LEU A 46 5.02 18.33 6.79
C LEU A 46 6.37 17.73 6.35
N MET A 47 6.51 16.41 6.46
CA MET A 47 7.76 15.74 6.13
C MET A 47 7.98 15.57 4.63
N ILE A 48 6.92 15.33 3.85
CA ILE A 48 7.06 15.14 2.41
C ILE A 48 7.58 16.39 1.70
N ASP A 49 7.28 17.59 2.22
CA ASP A 49 7.79 18.86 1.70
C ASP A 49 9.30 19.06 1.87
N THR A 50 9.94 18.24 2.69
CA THR A 50 11.40 18.26 2.83
C THR A 50 12.11 17.35 1.83
N VAL A 51 11.37 16.55 1.05
CA VAL A 51 11.94 15.64 0.07
C VAL A 51 12.28 16.39 -1.23
N SER A 52 13.49 16.21 -1.73
CA SER A 52 13.92 16.84 -3.00
C SER A 52 13.24 16.18 -4.20
N MET A 53 12.03 16.62 -4.50
CA MET A 53 11.23 16.19 -5.64
C MET A 53 10.22 17.28 -6.05
N ARG A 54 9.73 17.20 -7.28
CA ARG A 54 8.53 17.87 -7.78
C ARG A 54 7.42 16.85 -7.88
N GLY A 55 6.80 16.54 -6.74
CA GLY A 55 5.76 15.53 -6.61
C GLY A 55 4.38 16.07 -6.99
N THR A 56 3.53 15.21 -7.55
CA THR A 56 2.07 15.43 -7.60
C THR A 56 1.38 14.21 -7.01
N VAL A 57 0.51 14.44 -6.06
CA VAL A 57 -0.30 13.38 -5.44
C VAL A 57 -1.29 12.85 -6.48
N VAL A 58 -1.17 11.57 -6.82
CA VAL A 58 -2.10 10.84 -7.71
C VAL A 58 -3.08 10.01 -6.89
N ILE A 59 -2.58 9.44 -5.80
CA ILE A 59 -3.36 8.72 -4.79
C ILE A 59 -3.10 9.40 -3.46
N GLY A 60 -4.16 9.89 -2.81
CA GLY A 60 -4.08 10.60 -1.54
C GLY A 60 -5.39 10.52 -0.78
N GLU A 61 -5.67 11.52 0.09
CA GLU A 61 -6.79 11.54 1.02
C GLU A 61 -8.14 11.98 0.39
N GLY A 62 -8.25 11.97 -0.94
CA GLY A 62 -9.48 12.33 -1.63
C GLY A 62 -9.36 13.62 -2.45
N GLU A 63 -10.51 14.27 -2.66
CA GLU A 63 -10.61 15.47 -3.49
C GLU A 63 -10.28 16.73 -2.67
N LYS A 64 -9.84 17.79 -3.36
CA LYS A 64 -9.37 19.06 -2.77
C LYS A 64 -10.38 19.70 -1.79
N ASP A 65 -11.68 19.60 -2.09
CA ASP A 65 -12.73 20.23 -1.26
C ASP A 65 -13.11 19.37 -0.04
N GLU A 66 -12.69 18.09 -0.01
CA GLU A 66 -12.97 17.13 1.05
C GLU A 66 -11.73 16.90 1.96
N ALA A 67 -10.52 17.00 1.39
CA ALA A 67 -9.26 16.82 2.10
C ALA A 67 -8.43 18.10 2.05
N PRO A 68 -8.07 18.70 3.20
CA PRO A 68 -7.29 19.93 3.24
C PRO A 68 -5.83 19.73 2.82
N MET A 69 -5.31 18.51 2.91
CA MET A 69 -3.93 18.13 2.57
C MET A 69 -3.84 16.75 1.96
N LEU A 70 -2.79 16.51 1.16
CA LEU A 70 -2.54 15.25 0.45
C LEU A 70 -3.69 14.85 -0.48
N PHE A 71 -4.41 15.84 -1.02
CA PHE A 71 -5.48 15.60 -1.98
C PHE A 71 -4.94 15.28 -3.38
N ASN A 72 -5.74 14.61 -4.19
CA ASN A 72 -5.39 14.28 -5.57
C ASN A 72 -5.12 15.56 -6.39
N GLY A 73 -3.92 15.63 -7.00
CA GLY A 73 -3.43 16.81 -7.74
C GLY A 73 -2.61 17.79 -6.89
N GLU A 74 -2.48 17.61 -5.58
CA GLU A 74 -1.62 18.46 -4.74
C GLU A 74 -0.16 18.34 -5.14
N SER A 75 0.54 19.51 -5.17
CA SER A 75 1.99 19.54 -5.36
C SER A 75 2.70 19.36 -4.03
N VAL A 76 3.66 18.44 -3.97
CA VAL A 76 4.44 18.10 -2.77
C VAL A 76 5.93 18.00 -3.07
N GLY A 77 6.75 18.04 -2.03
CA GLY A 77 8.21 18.08 -2.13
C GLY A 77 8.77 19.50 -2.08
N ASP A 78 10.10 19.64 -2.04
CA ASP A 78 10.78 20.92 -1.93
C ASP A 78 10.80 21.75 -3.25
N GLY A 79 10.19 21.24 -4.31
CA GLY A 79 10.15 21.86 -5.64
C GLY A 79 11.42 21.66 -6.45
N THR A 80 12.38 20.88 -5.97
CA THR A 80 13.63 20.54 -6.69
C THR A 80 13.63 19.07 -7.13
N GLY A 81 14.67 18.63 -7.82
CA GLY A 81 14.83 17.19 -8.17
C GLY A 81 13.92 16.71 -9.29
N ALA A 82 13.59 15.42 -9.25
CA ALA A 82 12.80 14.74 -10.29
C ALA A 82 11.31 15.09 -10.21
N GLU A 83 10.64 15.05 -11.37
CA GLU A 83 9.17 15.07 -11.43
C GLU A 83 8.63 13.68 -11.20
N VAL A 84 7.73 13.53 -10.24
CA VAL A 84 7.21 12.23 -9.84
C VAL A 84 5.71 12.27 -9.56
N ASP A 85 5.06 11.15 -9.79
CA ASP A 85 3.77 10.82 -9.23
C ASP A 85 3.96 10.29 -7.81
N VAL A 86 3.05 10.67 -6.93
CA VAL A 86 3.07 10.31 -5.50
C VAL A 86 1.78 9.60 -5.15
N ALA A 87 1.89 8.42 -4.54
CA ALA A 87 0.77 7.73 -3.94
C ALA A 87 1.02 7.59 -2.44
N VAL A 88 0.08 8.03 -1.63
CA VAL A 88 0.16 7.97 -0.16
C VAL A 88 -1.10 7.34 0.42
N ASP A 89 -0.91 6.63 1.51
CA ASP A 89 -1.93 6.30 2.49
C ASP A 89 -1.29 6.49 3.87
N PRO A 90 -1.60 7.61 4.55
CA PRO A 90 -1.05 7.90 5.87
C PRO A 90 -1.37 6.82 6.91
N ILE A 91 -2.53 6.16 6.79
CA ILE A 91 -2.91 5.01 7.61
C ILE A 91 -3.68 3.97 6.78
N ASP A 92 -2.98 3.08 6.06
CA ASP A 92 -3.63 1.85 5.57
C ASP A 92 -4.08 1.01 6.78
N GLY A 93 -5.39 1.00 7.01
CA GLY A 93 -6.00 0.41 8.19
C GLY A 93 -6.35 1.43 9.30
N THR A 94 -6.96 2.55 8.99
CA THR A 94 -7.41 3.56 9.98
C THR A 94 -8.30 2.94 11.08
N ARG A 95 -9.19 2.03 10.70
CA ARG A 95 -10.02 1.30 11.67
C ARG A 95 -9.16 0.45 12.61
N LEU A 96 -8.16 -0.26 12.09
CA LEU A 96 -7.25 -1.09 12.90
C LEU A 96 -6.53 -0.25 13.95
N THR A 97 -6.01 0.91 13.54
CA THR A 97 -5.39 1.87 14.45
C THR A 97 -6.36 2.31 15.55
N SER A 98 -7.57 2.74 15.18
CA SER A 98 -8.53 3.29 16.14
C SER A 98 -8.99 2.29 17.21
N ILE A 99 -9.06 0.99 16.87
CA ILE A 99 -9.49 -0.07 17.81
C ILE A 99 -8.32 -0.91 18.36
N GLY A 100 -7.07 -0.55 18.06
CA GLY A 100 -5.87 -1.23 18.55
C GLY A 100 -5.66 -2.63 17.96
N GLN A 101 -6.10 -2.87 16.73
CA GLN A 101 -5.90 -4.13 16.03
C GLN A 101 -4.59 -4.12 15.21
N PRO A 102 -4.00 -5.30 14.94
CA PRO A 102 -2.73 -5.40 14.22
C PRO A 102 -2.87 -5.09 12.73
N ASN A 103 -1.72 -4.86 12.06
CA ASN A 103 -1.49 -4.70 10.63
C ASN A 103 -1.78 -3.31 10.04
N ALA A 104 -1.94 -2.25 10.84
CA ALA A 104 -1.98 -0.90 10.31
C ALA A 104 -0.57 -0.42 9.95
N VAL A 105 -0.42 0.19 8.78
CA VAL A 105 0.85 0.73 8.26
C VAL A 105 0.65 2.11 7.63
N SER A 106 1.69 2.95 7.66
CA SER A 106 1.76 4.16 6.84
C SER A 106 2.56 3.86 5.59
N VAL A 107 2.10 4.29 4.41
CA VAL A 107 2.74 3.96 3.14
C VAL A 107 2.89 5.16 2.21
N ILE A 108 3.95 5.15 1.40
CA ILE A 108 4.21 6.09 0.31
C ILE A 108 4.87 5.37 -0.87
N ALA A 109 4.45 5.71 -2.07
CA ALA A 109 5.11 5.29 -3.31
C ALA A 109 5.40 6.48 -4.20
N LEU A 110 6.54 6.43 -4.91
CA LEU A 110 6.91 7.37 -5.98
C LEU A 110 7.17 6.61 -7.27
N ALA A 111 6.75 7.18 -8.38
CA ALA A 111 7.11 6.73 -9.73
C ALA A 111 7.32 7.94 -10.65
N GLU A 112 7.84 7.73 -11.86
CA GLU A 112 7.99 8.81 -12.83
C GLU A 112 6.65 9.52 -13.08
N ARG A 113 6.70 10.81 -13.36
CA ARG A 113 5.51 11.63 -13.66
C ARG A 113 4.65 11.01 -14.76
N GLY A 114 3.33 10.86 -14.49
CA GLY A 114 2.35 10.33 -15.43
C GLY A 114 2.38 8.81 -15.57
N SER A 115 3.03 8.11 -14.65
CA SER A 115 3.17 6.65 -14.70
C SER A 115 2.23 5.89 -13.77
N MET A 116 1.59 6.55 -12.80
CA MET A 116 0.62 5.93 -11.91
C MET A 116 -0.81 6.04 -12.48
N PHE A 117 -1.56 4.96 -12.38
CA PHE A 117 -2.98 4.94 -12.72
C PHE A 117 -3.75 5.87 -11.79
N PHE A 118 -4.47 6.83 -12.36
CA PHE A 118 -5.36 7.70 -11.61
C PHE A 118 -6.73 7.03 -11.50
N PRO A 119 -7.24 6.71 -10.29
CA PRO A 119 -8.50 5.99 -10.15
C PRO A 119 -9.73 6.86 -10.44
N GLY A 120 -9.66 8.18 -10.30
CA GLY A 120 -10.80 9.08 -10.51
C GLY A 120 -12.03 8.62 -9.71
N VAL A 121 -13.12 8.37 -10.41
CA VAL A 121 -14.39 7.90 -9.83
C VAL A 121 -14.42 6.40 -9.48
N ALA A 122 -13.34 5.67 -9.75
CA ALA A 122 -13.24 4.23 -9.50
C ALA A 122 -12.90 3.95 -8.04
N VAL A 123 -13.91 3.77 -7.20
CA VAL A 123 -13.74 3.55 -5.75
C VAL A 123 -13.18 2.15 -5.44
N TYR A 124 -13.73 1.12 -6.08
CA TYR A 124 -13.38 -0.28 -5.80
C TYR A 124 -12.78 -1.01 -7.00
N MET A 125 -11.92 -1.97 -6.68
CA MET A 125 -11.25 -2.85 -7.63
C MET A 125 -11.27 -4.29 -7.10
N GLU A 126 -11.66 -5.25 -7.94
CA GLU A 126 -11.36 -6.64 -7.75
C GLU A 126 -9.86 -6.86 -8.01
N LYS A 127 -9.17 -7.59 -7.16
CA LYS A 127 -7.72 -7.75 -7.18
C LYS A 127 -7.28 -9.18 -6.97
N ILE A 128 -6.22 -9.59 -7.67
CA ILE A 128 -5.41 -10.76 -7.37
C ILE A 128 -3.94 -10.36 -7.37
N ALA A 129 -3.18 -10.78 -6.36
CA ALA A 129 -1.76 -10.45 -6.25
C ALA A 129 -0.95 -11.62 -5.69
N THR A 130 0.30 -11.74 -6.16
CA THR A 130 1.24 -12.81 -5.76
C THR A 130 2.70 -12.35 -5.87
N GLY A 131 3.58 -13.16 -5.31
CA GLY A 131 5.03 -12.94 -5.37
C GLY A 131 5.67 -13.36 -6.70
N PRO A 132 7.00 -13.10 -6.85
CA PRO A 132 7.72 -13.31 -8.11
C PRO A 132 7.69 -14.76 -8.60
N ALA A 133 7.68 -15.74 -7.71
CA ALA A 133 7.67 -17.16 -8.08
C ALA A 133 6.42 -17.57 -8.88
N ALA A 134 5.29 -16.87 -8.68
CA ALA A 134 4.03 -17.16 -9.33
C ALA A 134 3.44 -15.97 -10.12
N ALA A 135 4.22 -14.91 -10.33
CA ALA A 135 3.76 -13.69 -11.01
C ALA A 135 3.16 -13.93 -12.41
N HIS A 136 3.65 -14.96 -13.10
CA HIS A 136 3.19 -15.36 -14.43
C HIS A 136 1.98 -16.31 -14.41
N ALA A 137 1.55 -16.74 -13.22
CA ALA A 137 0.57 -17.82 -13.05
C ALA A 137 -0.82 -17.33 -12.64
N ILE A 138 -0.95 -16.04 -12.30
CA ILE A 138 -2.24 -15.45 -11.93
C ILE A 138 -2.99 -14.93 -13.16
N ASP A 139 -4.31 -15.14 -13.16
CA ASP A 139 -5.24 -14.58 -14.13
C ASP A 139 -6.55 -14.22 -13.42
N ILE A 140 -6.84 -12.91 -13.30
CA ILE A 140 -8.06 -12.42 -12.65
C ILE A 140 -9.34 -12.82 -13.40
N ALA A 141 -9.24 -13.21 -14.68
CA ALA A 141 -10.37 -13.71 -15.46
C ALA A 141 -10.67 -15.18 -15.20
N ALA A 142 -9.71 -15.92 -14.65
CA ALA A 142 -9.88 -17.32 -14.26
C ALA A 142 -10.56 -17.44 -12.89
N SER A 143 -11.13 -18.62 -12.60
CA SER A 143 -11.73 -18.88 -11.29
C SER A 143 -10.69 -18.86 -10.16
N PRO A 144 -11.10 -18.57 -8.92
CA PRO A 144 -10.24 -18.70 -7.74
C PRO A 144 -9.56 -20.06 -7.63
N ALA A 145 -10.30 -21.15 -7.90
CA ALA A 145 -9.78 -22.51 -7.88
C ALA A 145 -8.66 -22.73 -8.93
N GLU A 146 -8.83 -22.19 -10.15
CA GLU A 146 -7.79 -22.25 -11.19
C GLU A 146 -6.54 -21.47 -10.78
N ASN A 147 -6.70 -20.27 -10.26
CA ASN A 147 -5.58 -19.46 -9.78
C ASN A 147 -4.81 -20.18 -8.67
N ILE A 148 -5.49 -20.80 -7.70
CA ILE A 148 -4.86 -21.59 -6.64
C ILE A 148 -4.03 -22.73 -7.23
N ARG A 149 -4.59 -23.51 -8.16
CA ARG A 149 -3.87 -24.61 -8.82
C ARG A 149 -2.67 -24.11 -9.63
N ASN A 150 -2.81 -23.00 -10.35
CA ASN A 150 -1.74 -22.43 -11.16
C ASN A 150 -0.59 -21.92 -10.29
N VAL A 151 -0.90 -21.21 -9.20
CA VAL A 151 0.09 -20.72 -8.24
C VAL A 151 0.76 -21.89 -7.52
N ALA A 152 0.01 -22.91 -7.09
CA ALA A 152 0.55 -24.12 -6.48
C ALA A 152 1.54 -24.82 -7.41
N LYS A 153 1.17 -24.97 -8.69
CA LYS A 153 2.04 -25.54 -9.73
C LYS A 153 3.32 -24.70 -9.93
N ALA A 154 3.18 -23.38 -10.04
CA ALA A 154 4.32 -22.48 -10.22
C ALA A 154 5.31 -22.54 -9.05
N LYS A 155 4.80 -22.73 -7.83
CA LYS A 155 5.60 -22.84 -6.60
C LYS A 155 6.07 -24.26 -6.30
N GLY A 156 5.59 -25.28 -7.02
CA GLY A 156 5.94 -26.69 -6.78
C GLY A 156 5.36 -27.24 -5.48
N VAL A 157 4.20 -26.73 -5.04
CA VAL A 157 3.48 -27.16 -3.83
C VAL A 157 2.08 -27.68 -4.19
N ARG A 158 1.37 -28.24 -3.22
CA ARG A 158 -0.02 -28.68 -3.43
C ARG A 158 -1.00 -27.50 -3.25
N PRO A 159 -2.19 -27.51 -3.88
CA PRO A 159 -3.22 -26.50 -3.65
C PRO A 159 -3.56 -26.29 -2.17
N GLN A 160 -3.55 -27.37 -1.36
CA GLN A 160 -3.84 -27.34 0.08
C GLN A 160 -2.76 -26.63 0.92
N ASP A 161 -1.59 -26.41 0.34
CA ASP A 161 -0.49 -25.69 1.00
C ASP A 161 -0.56 -24.18 0.73
N ILE A 162 -1.34 -23.76 -0.28
CA ILE A 162 -1.54 -22.35 -0.62
C ILE A 162 -2.33 -21.63 0.46
N VAL A 163 -1.86 -20.42 0.82
CA VAL A 163 -2.50 -19.51 1.77
C VAL A 163 -2.95 -18.27 1.02
N VAL A 164 -4.24 -17.98 1.06
CA VAL A 164 -4.87 -16.82 0.41
C VAL A 164 -5.32 -15.83 1.46
N VAL A 165 -4.83 -14.58 1.40
CA VAL A 165 -5.34 -13.50 2.22
C VAL A 165 -6.54 -12.85 1.52
N VAL A 166 -7.62 -12.62 2.29
CA VAL A 166 -8.89 -12.04 1.82
C VAL A 166 -9.40 -11.06 2.86
N LEU A 167 -9.94 -9.91 2.42
CA LEU A 167 -10.67 -9.01 3.31
C LEU A 167 -11.93 -9.68 3.85
N ASP A 168 -12.11 -9.67 5.16
CA ASP A 168 -13.29 -10.19 5.85
C ASP A 168 -14.48 -9.24 5.63
N ARG A 169 -15.22 -9.51 4.56
CA ARG A 169 -16.40 -8.76 4.13
C ARG A 169 -17.46 -9.73 3.62
N ASP A 170 -18.73 -9.48 3.88
CA ASP A 170 -19.84 -10.33 3.42
C ASP A 170 -19.82 -10.61 1.93
N ARG A 171 -19.40 -9.61 1.11
CA ARG A 171 -19.25 -9.78 -0.33
C ARG A 171 -18.25 -10.84 -0.75
N HIS A 172 -17.34 -11.23 0.12
CA HIS A 172 -16.32 -12.26 -0.16
C HIS A 172 -16.73 -13.66 0.31
N ALA A 173 -17.91 -13.86 0.89
CA ALA A 173 -18.34 -15.17 1.35
C ALA A 173 -18.31 -16.25 0.25
N PRO A 174 -18.76 -15.99 -1.01
CA PRO A 174 -18.62 -16.93 -2.12
C PRO A 174 -17.17 -17.23 -2.46
N LEU A 175 -16.32 -16.22 -2.59
CA LEU A 175 -14.88 -16.35 -2.84
C LEU A 175 -14.19 -17.20 -1.78
N ILE A 176 -14.46 -16.93 -0.51
CA ILE A 176 -13.91 -17.68 0.62
C ILE A 176 -14.36 -19.17 0.57
N GLY A 177 -15.62 -19.38 0.20
CA GLY A 177 -16.18 -20.74 0.01
C GLY A 177 -15.46 -21.51 -1.10
N GLU A 178 -15.20 -20.87 -2.24
CA GLU A 178 -14.49 -21.47 -3.37
C GLU A 178 -13.03 -21.78 -3.06
N ILE A 179 -12.31 -20.84 -2.40
CA ILE A 179 -10.92 -21.06 -1.96
C ILE A 179 -10.83 -22.28 -1.02
N ARG A 180 -11.73 -22.37 -0.04
CA ARG A 180 -11.79 -23.50 0.90
C ARG A 180 -12.19 -24.80 0.21
N GLY A 181 -13.07 -24.72 -0.80
CA GLY A 181 -13.48 -25.86 -1.62
C GLY A 181 -12.33 -26.49 -2.38
N GLU A 182 -11.32 -25.73 -2.80
CA GLU A 182 -10.08 -26.22 -3.42
C GLU A 182 -9.10 -26.81 -2.38
N GLY A 183 -9.41 -26.68 -1.09
CA GLY A 183 -8.57 -27.12 0.03
C GLY A 183 -7.53 -26.11 0.48
N ALA A 184 -7.43 -24.94 -0.16
CA ALA A 184 -6.49 -23.89 0.22
C ALA A 184 -6.88 -23.21 1.54
N LYS A 185 -5.89 -22.62 2.21
CA LYS A 185 -6.06 -21.92 3.49
C LYS A 185 -6.46 -20.47 3.23
N VAL A 186 -7.42 -19.97 4.02
CA VAL A 186 -7.83 -18.56 3.98
C VAL A 186 -7.33 -17.86 5.24
N PHE A 187 -6.63 -16.74 5.03
CA PHE A 187 -6.24 -15.82 6.08
C PHE A 187 -7.10 -14.55 5.96
N LEU A 188 -8.00 -14.33 6.93
CA LEU A 188 -8.90 -13.18 6.90
C LEU A 188 -8.25 -11.97 7.56
N ILE A 189 -8.31 -10.83 6.87
CA ILE A 189 -7.91 -9.53 7.39
C ILE A 189 -9.13 -8.60 7.40
N THR A 190 -9.25 -7.80 8.44
CA THR A 190 -10.40 -6.90 8.57
C THR A 190 -10.20 -5.57 7.83
N ASP A 191 -8.96 -5.21 7.51
CA ASP A 191 -8.57 -3.99 6.79
C ASP A 191 -7.12 -4.08 6.35
N GLY A 192 -6.62 -3.13 5.51
CA GLY A 192 -5.19 -3.05 5.15
C GLY A 192 -4.78 -4.03 4.05
N ASP A 193 -5.39 -3.92 2.85
CA ASP A 193 -5.07 -4.85 1.76
C ASP A 193 -3.75 -4.52 1.03
N VAL A 194 -3.16 -3.34 1.23
CA VAL A 194 -1.78 -3.03 0.79
C VAL A 194 -0.80 -3.95 1.53
N ALA A 195 -0.90 -4.02 2.87
CA ALA A 195 -0.07 -4.92 3.65
C ALA A 195 -0.30 -6.38 3.26
N GLY A 196 -1.56 -6.77 2.96
CA GLY A 196 -1.92 -8.10 2.47
C GLY A 196 -1.26 -8.45 1.13
N ALA A 197 -1.23 -7.51 0.18
CA ALA A 197 -0.57 -7.69 -1.12
C ALA A 197 0.95 -7.84 -0.99
N ILE A 198 1.58 -7.04 -0.13
CA ILE A 198 3.02 -7.15 0.15
C ILE A 198 3.33 -8.49 0.85
N ALA A 199 2.45 -8.94 1.75
CA ALA A 199 2.61 -10.25 2.38
C ALA A 199 2.56 -11.38 1.34
N ALA A 200 1.63 -11.34 0.37
CA ALA A 200 1.57 -12.30 -0.73
C ALA A 200 2.82 -12.25 -1.64
N ALA A 201 3.41 -11.07 -1.80
CA ALA A 201 4.64 -10.90 -2.58
C ALA A 201 5.91 -11.37 -1.84
N THR A 202 5.84 -11.55 -0.52
CA THR A 202 6.96 -11.99 0.33
C THR A 202 6.66 -13.31 1.06
N SER A 203 6.06 -14.27 0.35
CA SER A 203 5.50 -15.49 0.91
C SER A 203 6.48 -16.34 1.75
N GLU A 204 7.76 -16.36 1.42
CA GLU A 204 8.79 -17.03 2.22
C GLU A 204 8.89 -16.53 3.68
N ARG A 205 8.46 -15.28 3.92
CA ARG A 205 8.47 -14.66 5.24
C ARG A 205 7.09 -14.62 5.89
N SER A 206 6.07 -14.30 5.10
CA SER A 206 4.69 -14.11 5.57
C SER A 206 3.91 -15.42 5.69
N GLY A 207 4.30 -16.42 4.89
CA GLY A 207 3.51 -17.64 4.71
C GLY A 207 2.23 -17.43 3.88
N ILE A 208 2.05 -16.26 3.24
CA ILE A 208 0.90 -15.93 2.39
C ILE A 208 1.33 -15.98 0.93
N ASP A 209 0.55 -16.65 0.07
CA ASP A 209 0.89 -16.89 -1.32
C ASP A 209 0.11 -16.01 -2.30
N LEU A 210 -1.13 -15.69 -1.96
CA LEU A 210 -2.05 -14.92 -2.78
C LEU A 210 -2.81 -13.89 -1.95
N LEU A 211 -3.10 -12.73 -2.56
CA LEU A 211 -4.21 -11.86 -2.15
C LEU A 211 -5.31 -11.99 -3.20
N MET A 212 -6.56 -12.15 -2.76
CA MET A 212 -7.73 -12.15 -3.65
C MET A 212 -8.88 -11.37 -3.02
N GLY A 213 -9.66 -10.67 -3.84
CA GLY A 213 -10.89 -10.02 -3.41
C GLY A 213 -11.05 -8.60 -3.89
N ILE A 214 -12.09 -7.92 -3.39
CA ILE A 214 -12.48 -6.56 -3.75
C ILE A 214 -12.08 -5.62 -2.61
N GLY A 215 -11.23 -4.62 -2.93
CA GLY A 215 -10.81 -3.55 -2.03
C GLY A 215 -10.77 -2.21 -2.75
N GLY A 216 -10.21 -1.17 -2.15
CA GLY A 216 -10.10 0.13 -2.78
C GLY A 216 -9.19 0.13 -4.01
N THR A 217 -9.55 0.92 -5.01
CA THR A 217 -8.70 1.12 -6.20
C THR A 217 -7.41 1.85 -5.85
N PRO A 218 -7.43 2.91 -5.02
CA PRO A 218 -6.21 3.59 -4.55
C PRO A 218 -5.19 2.64 -3.96
N GLU A 219 -5.62 1.77 -3.04
CA GLU A 219 -4.77 0.76 -2.40
C GLU A 219 -4.22 -0.25 -3.41
N GLY A 220 -4.98 -0.54 -4.49
CA GLY A 220 -4.50 -1.37 -5.60
C GLY A 220 -3.31 -0.76 -6.33
N VAL A 221 -3.30 0.56 -6.54
CA VAL A 221 -2.18 1.28 -7.18
C VAL A 221 -0.96 1.32 -6.27
N VAL A 222 -1.16 1.62 -4.97
CA VAL A 222 -0.09 1.59 -3.96
C VAL A 222 0.52 0.19 -3.86
N ALA A 223 -0.33 -0.85 -3.83
CA ALA A 223 0.12 -2.26 -3.83
C ALA A 223 0.91 -2.60 -5.10
N ALA A 224 0.47 -2.14 -6.28
CA ALA A 224 1.19 -2.35 -7.55
C ALA A 224 2.60 -1.77 -7.52
N ALA A 225 2.79 -0.58 -6.93
CA ALA A 225 4.11 0.03 -6.74
C ALA A 225 5.02 -0.85 -5.87
N ALA A 226 4.49 -1.37 -4.75
CA ALA A 226 5.23 -2.27 -3.88
C ALA A 226 5.60 -3.59 -4.58
N LEU A 227 4.64 -4.20 -5.28
CA LEU A 227 4.86 -5.46 -5.99
C LEU A 227 5.86 -5.31 -7.13
N LYS A 228 5.85 -4.17 -7.83
CA LYS A 228 6.85 -3.87 -8.86
C LYS A 228 8.26 -3.82 -8.27
N CYS A 229 8.43 -3.28 -7.08
CA CYS A 229 9.71 -3.29 -6.36
C CYS A 229 10.15 -4.71 -5.94
N LEU A 230 9.18 -5.61 -5.69
CA LEU A 230 9.42 -6.98 -5.23
C LEU A 230 9.50 -8.01 -6.37
N GLY A 231 9.20 -7.61 -7.62
CA GLY A 231 9.13 -8.52 -8.77
C GLY A 231 7.88 -9.40 -8.77
N GLY A 232 6.89 -9.11 -7.92
CA GLY A 232 5.58 -9.75 -7.90
C GLY A 232 4.64 -9.19 -8.98
N ALA A 233 3.40 -9.68 -8.98
CA ALA A 233 2.37 -9.22 -9.89
C ALA A 233 1.04 -8.96 -9.18
N ILE A 234 0.33 -7.95 -9.67
CA ILE A 234 -1.07 -7.70 -9.35
C ILE A 234 -1.86 -7.54 -10.65
N GLN A 235 -3.05 -8.07 -10.66
CA GLN A 235 -4.06 -7.78 -11.67
C GLN A 235 -5.30 -7.25 -10.97
N GLY A 236 -5.97 -6.29 -11.61
CA GLY A 236 -7.20 -5.68 -11.10
C GLY A 236 -8.24 -5.48 -12.18
N ARG A 237 -9.51 -5.44 -11.78
CA ARG A 237 -10.63 -4.95 -12.60
C ARG A 237 -11.43 -3.96 -11.77
N LEU A 238 -11.82 -2.82 -12.35
CA LEU A 238 -12.65 -1.85 -11.66
C LEU A 238 -13.99 -2.48 -11.31
N TYR A 239 -14.43 -2.30 -10.08
CA TYR A 239 -15.62 -2.95 -9.55
C TYR A 239 -16.69 -1.91 -9.18
N PRO A 240 -17.62 -1.57 -10.12
CA PRO A 240 -18.77 -0.73 -9.79
C PRO A 240 -19.74 -1.53 -8.92
N ARG A 241 -20.19 -0.93 -7.82
CA ARG A 241 -21.13 -1.56 -6.87
C ARG A 241 -22.55 -1.64 -7.41
N ASP A 242 -22.88 -0.71 -8.34
CA ASP A 242 -24.20 -0.58 -8.94
C ASP A 242 -24.13 0.01 -10.36
N ASP A 243 -25.30 0.15 -11.01
CA ASP A 243 -25.39 0.68 -12.37
C ASP A 243 -25.06 2.18 -12.45
N ALA A 244 -25.25 2.95 -11.36
CA ALA A 244 -24.90 4.36 -11.31
C ALA A 244 -23.37 4.54 -11.32
N GLU A 245 -22.64 3.78 -10.52
CA GLU A 245 -21.16 3.75 -10.54
C GLU A 245 -20.62 3.24 -11.87
N ARG A 246 -21.25 2.21 -12.46
CA ARG A 246 -20.88 1.71 -13.80
C ARG A 246 -21.03 2.80 -14.84
N THR A 247 -22.12 3.53 -14.82
CA THR A 247 -22.38 4.64 -15.76
C THR A 247 -21.36 5.76 -15.57
N ALA A 248 -21.04 6.11 -14.33
CA ALA A 248 -20.03 7.13 -13.99
C ALA A 248 -18.63 6.72 -14.49
N LEU A 249 -18.23 5.46 -14.29
CA LEU A 249 -16.97 4.94 -14.82
C LEU A 249 -16.86 5.06 -16.32
N LEU A 250 -17.91 4.59 -17.04
CA LEU A 250 -17.93 4.66 -18.51
C LEU A 250 -17.93 6.10 -19.02
N ALA A 251 -18.68 7.01 -18.37
CA ALA A 251 -18.70 8.43 -18.70
C ALA A 251 -17.34 9.11 -18.48
N ALA A 252 -16.58 8.65 -17.48
CA ALA A 252 -15.22 9.10 -17.21
C ALA A 252 -14.15 8.44 -18.11
N GLY A 253 -14.56 7.55 -19.03
CA GLY A 253 -13.66 6.87 -19.98
C GLY A 253 -12.98 5.62 -19.43
N TYR A 254 -13.41 5.09 -18.30
CA TYR A 254 -12.90 3.83 -17.74
C TYR A 254 -13.71 2.64 -18.28
N ASP A 255 -12.99 1.57 -18.64
CA ASP A 255 -13.60 0.27 -18.98
C ASP A 255 -13.52 -0.68 -17.78
N PRO A 256 -14.65 -0.97 -17.09
CA PRO A 256 -14.64 -1.86 -15.93
C PRO A 256 -14.38 -3.32 -16.28
N THR A 257 -14.37 -3.69 -17.58
CA THR A 257 -14.05 -5.05 -18.01
C THR A 257 -12.57 -5.25 -18.29
N LYS A 258 -11.82 -4.15 -18.43
CA LYS A 258 -10.38 -4.19 -18.69
C LYS A 258 -9.63 -4.77 -17.50
N VAL A 259 -8.77 -5.76 -17.76
CA VAL A 259 -7.77 -6.21 -16.79
C VAL A 259 -6.64 -5.19 -16.75
N LEU A 260 -6.41 -4.64 -15.57
CA LEU A 260 -5.29 -3.74 -15.27
C LEU A 260 -4.17 -4.57 -14.65
N THR A 261 -3.03 -4.63 -15.32
CA THR A 261 -1.83 -5.32 -14.83
C THR A 261 -1.00 -4.42 -13.93
N THR A 262 0.03 -4.97 -13.27
CA THR A 262 1.03 -4.17 -12.53
C THR A 262 1.56 -3.02 -13.38
N GLN A 263 1.79 -3.25 -14.68
CA GLN A 263 2.30 -2.24 -15.61
C GLN A 263 1.24 -1.20 -15.99
N ASP A 264 -0.03 -1.56 -16.06
CA ASP A 264 -1.12 -0.60 -16.27
C ASP A 264 -1.35 0.29 -15.03
N LEU A 265 -1.17 -0.28 -13.83
CA LEU A 265 -1.33 0.45 -12.57
C LEU A 265 -0.14 1.36 -12.24
N VAL A 266 1.08 0.90 -12.55
CA VAL A 266 2.32 1.68 -12.37
C VAL A 266 3.25 1.41 -13.54
N ALA A 267 3.22 2.26 -14.55
CA ALA A 267 4.00 2.10 -15.79
C ALA A 267 5.50 2.42 -15.62
N GLY A 268 5.88 3.23 -14.64
CA GLY A 268 7.26 3.65 -14.39
C GLY A 268 8.23 2.50 -14.12
N GLU A 269 9.48 2.67 -14.51
CA GLU A 269 10.55 1.68 -14.30
C GLU A 269 11.34 1.94 -13.00
N ASP A 270 11.38 3.19 -12.52
CA ASP A 270 12.08 3.60 -11.31
C ASP A 270 11.09 3.96 -10.20
N VAL A 271 10.54 2.94 -9.58
CA VAL A 271 9.54 3.05 -8.53
C VAL A 271 10.20 2.91 -7.16
N PHE A 272 9.82 3.78 -6.24
CA PHE A 272 10.16 3.70 -4.83
C PHE A 272 8.90 3.40 -4.02
N PHE A 273 9.05 2.60 -2.98
CA PHE A 273 7.99 2.34 -2.02
C PHE A 273 8.58 2.32 -0.61
N ALA A 274 7.91 2.97 0.33
CA ALA A 274 8.23 2.87 1.75
C ALA A 274 6.96 2.60 2.57
N ALA A 275 7.13 1.82 3.63
CA ALA A 275 6.09 1.55 4.63
C ALA A 275 6.68 1.57 6.03
N THR A 276 5.93 2.08 7.00
CA THR A 276 6.27 2.03 8.44
C THR A 276 5.09 1.47 9.22
N GLY A 277 5.36 0.51 10.12
CA GLY A 277 4.33 -0.09 10.97
C GLY A 277 3.77 0.92 11.97
N ILE A 278 2.44 1.03 12.04
CA ILE A 278 1.72 1.80 13.07
C ILE A 278 1.38 0.87 14.23
N THR A 279 0.66 -0.21 13.95
CA THR A 279 0.39 -1.29 14.91
C THR A 279 1.23 -2.52 14.57
N ASP A 280 1.40 -3.45 15.51
CA ASP A 280 2.11 -4.70 15.23
C ASP A 280 1.43 -5.45 14.09
N GLY A 281 2.23 -6.01 13.20
CA GLY A 281 1.71 -6.76 12.07
C GLY A 281 2.66 -7.83 11.56
N SER A 282 2.15 -8.68 10.67
CA SER A 282 2.97 -9.71 10.01
C SER A 282 4.05 -9.12 9.11
N LEU A 283 3.82 -7.92 8.56
CA LEU A 283 4.76 -7.24 7.68
C LEU A 283 5.82 -6.48 8.46
N LEU A 284 5.38 -5.63 9.41
CA LEU A 284 6.21 -4.74 10.21
C LEU A 284 5.73 -4.72 11.67
N ARG A 285 6.64 -4.45 12.60
CA ARG A 285 6.28 -4.12 13.98
C ARG A 285 5.69 -2.71 14.03
N GLY A 286 4.78 -2.51 14.97
CA GLY A 286 4.23 -1.18 15.28
C GLY A 286 5.17 -0.31 16.07
N VAL A 287 4.84 0.98 16.17
CA VAL A 287 5.58 1.97 16.95
C VAL A 287 5.66 1.56 18.42
N ARG A 288 6.83 1.72 19.02
CA ARG A 288 7.04 1.51 20.46
C ARG A 288 7.48 2.81 21.10
N TYR A 289 6.64 3.32 21.98
CA TYR A 289 6.95 4.53 22.75
C TYR A 289 7.62 4.19 24.07
N GLY A 290 8.64 4.98 24.41
CA GLY A 290 9.30 5.01 25.71
C GLY A 290 9.32 6.43 26.28
N ASP A 291 9.94 6.63 27.44
CA ASP A 291 9.95 7.92 28.15
C ASP A 291 10.69 9.03 27.37
N ALA A 292 11.77 8.67 26.67
CA ALA A 292 12.64 9.63 25.97
C ALA A 292 12.48 9.64 24.45
N GLY A 293 11.71 8.70 23.90
CA GLY A 293 11.62 8.54 22.46
C GLY A 293 10.75 7.38 22.02
N ALA A 294 10.80 7.06 20.73
CA ALA A 294 10.06 5.94 20.15
C ALA A 294 10.94 5.14 19.19
N THR A 295 10.59 3.88 18.97
CA THR A 295 11.19 3.04 17.94
C THR A 295 10.16 2.74 16.85
N THR A 296 10.58 2.86 15.60
CA THR A 296 9.81 2.51 14.41
C THR A 296 10.46 1.37 13.64
N TRP A 297 9.67 0.61 12.90
CA TRP A 297 10.12 -0.41 11.96
C TRP A 297 9.55 -0.13 10.59
N SER A 298 10.45 0.04 9.63
CA SER A 298 10.11 0.44 8.28
C SER A 298 10.66 -0.54 7.24
N MET A 299 10.04 -0.54 6.07
CA MET A 299 10.54 -1.20 4.88
C MET A 299 10.61 -0.19 3.75
N VAL A 300 11.71 -0.21 2.98
CA VAL A 300 11.85 0.64 1.80
C VAL A 300 12.44 -0.14 0.64
N MET A 301 11.91 0.11 -0.54
CA MET A 301 12.21 -0.65 -1.75
C MET A 301 12.39 0.28 -2.95
N ARG A 302 13.17 -0.19 -3.94
CA ARG A 302 13.30 0.45 -5.24
C ARG A 302 13.26 -0.61 -6.34
N SER A 303 12.39 -0.45 -7.32
CA SER A 303 12.23 -1.40 -8.44
C SER A 303 13.49 -1.54 -9.28
N ARG A 304 14.11 -0.42 -9.68
CA ARG A 304 15.28 -0.39 -10.55
C ARG A 304 16.49 -1.15 -10.01
N SER A 305 16.66 -1.20 -8.70
CA SER A 305 17.78 -1.90 -8.06
C SER A 305 17.39 -3.23 -7.43
N GLY A 306 16.08 -3.56 -7.35
CA GLY A 306 15.60 -4.74 -6.64
C GLY A 306 15.97 -4.75 -5.15
N THR A 307 16.33 -3.59 -4.59
CA THR A 307 16.83 -3.49 -3.23
C THR A 307 15.68 -3.30 -2.25
N VAL A 308 15.58 -4.19 -1.28
CA VAL A 308 14.68 -4.10 -0.13
C VAL A 308 15.49 -3.87 1.13
N ARG A 309 15.16 -2.83 1.89
CA ARG A 309 15.78 -2.54 3.19
C ARG A 309 14.72 -2.60 4.28
N ARG A 310 15.09 -3.16 5.42
CA ARG A 310 14.35 -3.06 6.66
C ARG A 310 15.14 -2.14 7.59
N VAL A 311 14.45 -1.16 8.15
CA VAL A 311 15.03 -0.12 8.99
C VAL A 311 14.37 -0.19 10.36
N GLU A 312 15.16 -0.28 11.40
CA GLU A 312 14.75 -0.03 12.76
C GLU A 312 15.37 1.31 13.17
N ALA A 313 14.54 2.26 13.55
CA ALA A 313 14.99 3.60 13.92
C ALA A 313 14.52 3.95 15.33
N TRP A 314 15.44 4.50 16.14
CA TRP A 314 15.10 5.11 17.41
C TRP A 314 15.04 6.63 17.27
N HIS A 315 13.96 7.23 17.75
CA HIS A 315 13.65 8.66 17.64
C HIS A 315 13.66 9.29 19.03
N SER A 316 14.52 10.29 19.25
CA SER A 316 14.52 11.10 20.47
C SER A 316 13.46 12.19 20.37
N PHE A 317 12.49 12.26 21.26
CA PHE A 317 11.47 13.31 21.27
C PHE A 317 12.08 14.69 21.44
N GLU A 318 13.02 14.84 22.38
CA GLU A 318 13.74 16.11 22.61
C GLU A 318 14.36 16.65 21.31
N LYS A 319 14.91 15.76 20.45
CA LYS A 319 15.54 16.17 19.19
C LYS A 319 14.50 16.43 18.10
N LEU A 320 13.49 15.58 17.98
CA LEU A 320 12.44 15.76 16.97
C LEU A 320 11.69 17.07 17.18
N GLU A 321 11.37 17.44 18.41
CA GLU A 321 10.68 18.69 18.76
C GLU A 321 11.49 19.94 18.39
N THR A 322 12.82 19.85 18.29
CA THR A 322 13.65 20.99 17.92
C THR A 322 13.64 21.32 16.43
N TYR A 323 13.36 20.35 15.55
CA TYR A 323 13.44 20.55 14.12
C TYR A 323 12.14 20.23 13.35
N SER A 324 11.19 19.53 13.96
CA SER A 324 9.88 19.31 13.40
C SER A 324 8.81 19.97 14.28
N ARG A 325 7.71 20.43 13.65
CA ARG A 325 6.57 21.03 14.38
C ARG A 325 5.50 19.98 14.74
N ILE A 326 5.84 18.70 14.61
CA ILE A 326 4.94 17.59 14.91
C ILE A 326 5.00 17.31 16.40
N ASP A 327 3.83 17.21 17.04
CA ASP A 327 3.73 16.75 18.43
C ASP A 327 3.80 15.23 18.45
N TYR A 328 4.91 14.70 19.00
CA TYR A 328 5.16 13.26 19.11
C TYR A 328 4.91 12.70 20.52
N ARG A 329 4.45 13.52 21.49
CA ARG A 329 4.23 13.12 22.89
C ARG A 329 2.81 12.71 23.23
#